data_127e1a2d1fbfe9abccf2e8f0062f6eb8
#
_entry.id   127e1a2d1fbfe9abccf2e8f0062f6eb8
#
_cell.length_a   1.000
_cell.length_b   1.000
_cell.length_c   1.000
_cell.angle_alpha   90.00
_cell.angle_beta   90.00
_cell.angle_gamma   90.00
#
_symmetry.space_group_name_H-M   'P 1'
#
loop_
_entity.id
_entity.type
_entity.pdbx_description
1 polymer ?
#
loop_
_entity_poly.entity_id
_entity_poly.type
_entity_poly.pdbx_seq_one_letter_code
_entity_poly.pdbx_strand_id
1 'polypeptide(L)'
;MIRVALADDHQLVRAGFRALLDSEPDIEVVVEASGGEQLLCAIRETPVDVALLDIRMPDGDGLWTTEQIAADPALSSVRVVIVTTFELDEYVARAIRAGASGFLVKDTEPVDLIRAVRVVAGGDALLSPGVTRRLLERAALGMRDAADATRLEGLTERETEVLRLVGQGLTNDEIAQRLFLSPLTAKTHVSRIMQKLQARDRVQLVVTAYESGLVARGWQ
;
A
#
# COMPACT_ATOMS: atom_id res chain seq x y z
N MET A 1 8.69 -17.13 4.53
CA MET A 1 7.81 -16.87 5.68
C MET A 1 7.55 -15.37 5.73
N ILE A 2 6.30 -14.95 5.62
CA ILE A 2 5.88 -13.54 5.72
C ILE A 2 5.58 -13.26 7.20
N ARG A 3 6.28 -12.33 7.81
CA ARG A 3 6.11 -11.96 9.22
C ARG A 3 5.12 -10.82 9.33
N VAL A 4 4.03 -11.06 10.04
CA VAL A 4 2.92 -10.11 10.15
C VAL A 4 2.85 -9.53 11.57
N ALA A 5 2.65 -8.22 11.67
CA ALA A 5 2.24 -7.55 12.89
C ALA A 5 0.77 -7.17 12.81
N LEU A 6 0.01 -7.38 13.90
CA LEU A 6 -1.40 -7.03 14.02
C LEU A 6 -1.58 -5.94 15.07
N ALA A 7 -2.30 -4.86 14.73
CA ALA A 7 -2.74 -3.87 15.70
C ALA A 7 -4.23 -3.57 15.54
N ASP A 8 -4.99 -3.83 16.59
CA ASP A 8 -6.44 -3.63 16.68
C ASP A 8 -6.83 -3.55 18.17
N ASP A 9 -7.67 -2.64 18.58
CA ASP A 9 -8.10 -2.54 19.97
C ASP A 9 -9.07 -3.66 20.38
N HIS A 10 -9.73 -4.31 19.41
CA HIS A 10 -10.66 -5.40 19.65
C HIS A 10 -9.94 -6.76 19.70
N GLN A 11 -9.77 -7.30 20.91
CA GLN A 11 -9.09 -8.59 21.13
C GLN A 11 -9.64 -9.75 20.30
N LEU A 12 -10.97 -9.83 20.12
CA LEU A 12 -11.59 -10.90 19.35
C LEU A 12 -11.24 -10.82 17.86
N VAL A 13 -11.17 -9.62 17.31
CA VAL A 13 -10.77 -9.38 15.90
C VAL A 13 -9.31 -9.77 15.71
N ARG A 14 -8.41 -9.32 16.60
CA ARG A 14 -6.99 -9.72 16.56
C ARG A 14 -6.82 -11.23 16.60
N ALA A 15 -7.49 -11.91 17.57
CA ALA A 15 -7.42 -13.37 17.69
C ALA A 15 -7.95 -14.08 16.44
N GLY A 16 -9.00 -13.54 15.80
CA GLY A 16 -9.54 -14.08 14.55
C GLY A 16 -8.56 -13.94 13.38
N PHE A 17 -7.98 -12.75 13.20
CA PHE A 17 -6.98 -12.53 12.15
C PHE A 17 -5.72 -13.36 12.39
N ARG A 18 -5.25 -13.47 13.64
CA ARG A 18 -4.13 -14.34 14.00
C ARG A 18 -4.39 -15.78 13.61
N ALA A 19 -5.52 -16.36 14.06
CA ALA A 19 -5.86 -17.75 13.76
C ALA A 19 -5.95 -18.02 12.25
N LEU A 20 -6.49 -17.04 11.49
CA LEU A 20 -6.59 -17.13 10.04
C LEU A 20 -5.21 -17.10 9.37
N LEU A 21 -4.36 -16.15 9.74
CA LEU A 21 -3.05 -15.97 9.12
C LEU A 21 -2.08 -17.10 9.49
N ASP A 22 -2.06 -17.51 10.77
CA ASP A 22 -1.22 -18.62 11.24
C ASP A 22 -1.68 -19.99 10.69
N SER A 23 -2.88 -20.10 10.06
CA SER A 23 -3.28 -21.31 9.35
C SER A 23 -2.57 -21.50 8.01
N GLU A 24 -1.94 -20.44 7.49
CA GLU A 24 -1.22 -20.47 6.23
C GLU A 24 0.27 -20.82 6.44
N PRO A 25 0.84 -21.78 5.68
CA PRO A 25 2.19 -22.29 5.94
C PRO A 25 3.31 -21.28 5.64
N ASP A 26 3.01 -20.20 4.94
CA ASP A 26 3.94 -19.16 4.49
C ASP A 26 3.79 -17.83 5.25
N ILE A 27 2.86 -17.74 6.23
CA ILE A 27 2.58 -16.53 7.01
C ILE A 27 2.72 -16.85 8.50
N GLU A 28 3.26 -15.91 9.27
CA GLU A 28 3.41 -16.00 10.73
C GLU A 28 3.08 -14.65 11.38
N VAL A 29 2.20 -14.65 12.37
CA VAL A 29 1.93 -13.45 13.18
C VAL A 29 2.96 -13.37 14.31
N VAL A 30 3.91 -12.46 14.17
CA VAL A 30 5.06 -12.30 15.10
C VAL A 30 4.84 -11.21 16.16
N VAL A 31 3.93 -10.25 15.91
CA VAL A 31 3.60 -9.15 16.83
C VAL A 31 2.10 -8.95 16.92
N GLU A 32 1.59 -8.76 18.13
CA GLU A 32 0.23 -8.29 18.40
C GLU A 32 0.28 -7.06 19.30
N ALA A 33 -0.55 -6.05 18.99
CA ALA A 33 -0.68 -4.83 19.75
C ALA A 33 -2.15 -4.39 19.84
N SER A 34 -2.51 -3.69 20.91
CA SER A 34 -3.83 -3.09 21.07
C SER A 34 -3.87 -1.60 20.71
N GLY A 35 -2.71 -1.00 20.37
CA GLY A 35 -2.56 0.41 20.03
C GLY A 35 -1.30 0.69 19.22
N GLY A 36 -1.24 1.89 18.65
CA GLY A 36 -0.17 2.28 17.73
C GLY A 36 1.21 2.36 18.38
N GLU A 37 1.33 2.98 19.55
CA GLU A 37 2.63 3.11 20.24
C GLU A 37 3.19 1.74 20.65
N GLN A 38 2.33 0.84 21.14
CA GLN A 38 2.72 -0.53 21.48
C GLN A 38 3.26 -1.26 20.26
N LEU A 39 2.59 -1.11 19.10
CA LEU A 39 3.05 -1.71 17.86
C LEU A 39 4.42 -1.17 17.45
N LEU A 40 4.60 0.16 17.45
CA LEU A 40 5.85 0.80 17.03
C LEU A 40 7.04 0.34 17.87
N CYS A 41 6.86 0.20 19.18
CA CYS A 41 7.88 -0.37 20.06
C CYS A 41 8.24 -1.79 19.64
N ALA A 42 7.24 -2.66 19.43
CA ALA A 42 7.46 -4.07 19.15
C ALA A 42 8.11 -4.32 17.78
N ILE A 43 7.70 -3.59 16.73
CA ILE A 43 8.25 -3.78 15.37
C ILE A 43 9.66 -3.22 15.17
N ARG A 44 10.17 -2.38 16.10
CA ARG A 44 11.57 -1.96 16.12
C ARG A 44 12.50 -3.06 16.63
N GLU A 45 11.99 -3.96 17.45
CA GLU A 45 12.75 -5.07 18.04
C GLU A 45 12.54 -6.38 17.27
N THR A 46 11.38 -6.51 16.61
CA THR A 46 10.98 -7.73 15.88
C THR A 46 10.90 -7.42 14.38
N PRO A 47 11.63 -8.14 13.53
CA PRO A 47 11.53 -7.97 12.09
C PRO A 47 10.12 -8.32 11.56
N VAL A 48 9.50 -7.38 10.85
CA VAL A 48 8.14 -7.48 10.29
C VAL A 48 8.16 -7.12 8.82
N ASP A 49 7.40 -7.85 8.01
CA ASP A 49 7.26 -7.60 6.59
C ASP A 49 5.96 -6.83 6.28
N VAL A 50 4.86 -7.17 6.97
CA VAL A 50 3.54 -6.54 6.80
C VAL A 50 2.93 -6.20 8.16
N ALA A 51 2.44 -4.97 8.31
CA ALA A 51 1.66 -4.53 9.48
C ALA A 51 0.19 -4.34 9.07
N LEU A 52 -0.74 -5.06 9.70
CA LEU A 52 -2.18 -4.89 9.57
C LEU A 52 -2.65 -3.99 10.72
N LEU A 53 -3.21 -2.82 10.41
CA LEU A 53 -3.57 -1.79 11.37
C LEU A 53 -5.04 -1.44 11.30
N ASP A 54 -5.76 -1.49 12.42
CA ASP A 54 -7.03 -0.78 12.50
C ASP A 54 -6.80 0.74 12.54
N ILE A 55 -7.76 1.50 12.02
CA ILE A 55 -7.71 2.97 12.11
C ILE A 55 -7.95 3.43 13.53
N ARG A 56 -8.96 2.87 14.21
CA ARG A 56 -9.35 3.32 15.54
C ARG A 56 -8.68 2.49 16.61
N MET A 57 -7.62 3.04 17.19
CA MET A 57 -6.92 2.44 18.30
C MET A 57 -6.58 3.50 19.34
N PRO A 58 -6.50 3.12 20.64
CA PRO A 58 -5.95 3.99 21.68
C PRO A 58 -4.44 4.17 21.44
N ASP A 59 -3.86 5.20 22.04
CA ASP A 59 -2.41 5.45 22.09
C ASP A 59 -1.75 5.46 20.68
N GLY A 60 -2.34 6.25 19.78
CA GLY A 60 -1.91 6.35 18.38
C GLY A 60 -2.81 5.57 17.43
N ASP A 61 -3.58 6.31 16.61
CA ASP A 61 -4.45 5.72 15.61
C ASP A 61 -3.64 5.07 14.45
N GLY A 62 -4.30 4.23 13.66
CA GLY A 62 -3.62 3.51 12.57
C GLY A 62 -3.04 4.42 11.49
N LEU A 63 -3.60 5.61 11.28
CA LEU A 63 -3.08 6.57 10.30
C LEU A 63 -1.81 7.22 10.83
N TRP A 64 -1.83 7.69 12.08
CA TRP A 64 -0.65 8.20 12.75
C TRP A 64 0.46 7.14 12.81
N THR A 65 0.12 5.91 13.19
CA THR A 65 1.08 4.79 13.22
C THR A 65 1.70 4.54 11.84
N THR A 66 0.91 4.63 10.78
CA THR A 66 1.38 4.52 9.39
C THR A 66 2.38 5.62 9.06
N GLU A 67 2.10 6.87 9.45
CA GLU A 67 3.00 8.01 9.25
C GLU A 67 4.34 7.80 9.99
N GLN A 68 4.30 7.28 11.23
CA GLN A 68 5.51 6.99 12.01
C GLN A 68 6.36 5.89 11.34
N ILE A 69 5.72 4.80 10.87
CA ILE A 69 6.40 3.72 10.14
C ILE A 69 7.01 4.28 8.83
N ALA A 70 6.28 5.14 8.13
CA ALA A 70 6.75 5.75 6.89
C ALA A 70 7.95 6.69 7.09
N ALA A 71 7.97 7.40 8.22
CA ALA A 71 9.03 8.38 8.54
C ALA A 71 10.29 7.73 9.11
N ASP A 72 10.21 6.49 9.64
CA ASP A 72 11.35 5.81 10.28
C ASP A 72 12.15 5.00 9.25
N PRO A 73 13.40 5.37 8.91
CA PRO A 73 14.23 4.64 7.96
C PRO A 73 14.48 3.18 8.35
N ALA A 74 14.48 2.86 9.66
CA ALA A 74 14.67 1.50 10.16
C ALA A 74 13.46 0.60 9.83
N LEU A 75 12.28 1.19 9.62
CA LEU A 75 11.03 0.51 9.30
C LEU A 75 10.65 0.62 7.80
N SER A 76 11.57 1.08 6.95
CA SER A 76 11.31 1.31 5.52
C SER A 76 10.89 0.05 4.74
N SER A 77 11.23 -1.14 5.23
CA SER A 77 10.81 -2.42 4.65
C SER A 77 9.40 -2.86 5.07
N VAL A 78 8.85 -2.30 6.16
CA VAL A 78 7.52 -2.67 6.68
C VAL A 78 6.44 -2.10 5.76
N ARG A 79 5.58 -2.97 5.24
CA ARG A 79 4.41 -2.59 4.43
C ARG A 79 3.19 -2.49 5.31
N VAL A 80 2.42 -1.43 5.16
CA VAL A 80 1.24 -1.19 5.99
C VAL A 80 -0.04 -1.46 5.21
N VAL A 81 -0.93 -2.26 5.76
CA VAL A 81 -2.30 -2.44 5.28
C VAL A 81 -3.26 -1.96 6.37
N ILE A 82 -4.08 -0.99 6.04
CA ILE A 82 -5.17 -0.54 6.91
C ILE A 82 -6.32 -1.53 6.82
N VAL A 83 -6.85 -1.98 7.96
CA VAL A 83 -8.00 -2.87 8.05
C VAL A 83 -9.03 -2.23 8.99
N THR A 84 -10.18 -1.79 8.47
CA THR A 84 -11.15 -1.02 9.24
C THR A 84 -12.60 -1.43 8.96
N THR A 85 -13.51 -1.10 9.88
CA THR A 85 -14.95 -1.27 9.65
C THR A 85 -15.58 -0.16 8.79
N PHE A 86 -14.85 0.92 8.51
CA PHE A 86 -15.39 2.11 7.85
C PHE A 86 -14.71 2.37 6.50
N GLU A 87 -15.49 2.32 5.42
CA GLU A 87 -15.11 2.76 4.09
C GLU A 87 -15.35 4.28 3.88
N LEU A 88 -14.95 5.12 4.82
CA LEU A 88 -15.04 6.56 4.57
C LEU A 88 -13.92 7.00 3.65
N ASP A 89 -14.29 7.62 2.53
CA ASP A 89 -13.37 8.13 1.49
C ASP A 89 -12.22 8.97 2.05
N GLU A 90 -12.47 9.67 3.15
CA GLU A 90 -11.48 10.49 3.84
C GLU A 90 -10.36 9.65 4.45
N TYR A 91 -10.69 8.50 5.07
CA TYR A 91 -9.68 7.61 5.67
C TYR A 91 -8.80 6.93 4.63
N VAL A 92 -9.38 6.52 3.50
CA VAL A 92 -8.62 5.92 2.40
C VAL A 92 -7.56 6.88 1.86
N ALA A 93 -7.95 8.13 1.55
CA ALA A 93 -7.04 9.13 1.03
C ALA A 93 -5.96 9.54 2.05
N ARG A 94 -6.30 9.58 3.35
CA ARG A 94 -5.34 9.85 4.42
C ARG A 94 -4.37 8.67 4.60
N ALA A 95 -4.87 7.43 4.60
CA ALA A 95 -4.03 6.22 4.74
C ALA A 95 -2.95 6.16 3.66
N ILE A 96 -3.32 6.45 2.40
CA ILE A 96 -2.38 6.42 1.28
C ILE A 96 -1.34 7.54 1.38
N ARG A 97 -1.76 8.76 1.74
CA ARG A 97 -0.81 9.86 1.98
C ARG A 97 0.12 9.57 3.15
N ALA A 98 -0.38 8.88 4.18
CA ALA A 98 0.42 8.40 5.30
C ALA A 98 1.43 7.32 4.91
N GLY A 99 1.28 6.68 3.74
CA GLY A 99 2.20 5.65 3.23
C GLY A 99 1.67 4.23 3.33
N ALA A 100 0.35 4.03 3.48
CA ALA A 100 -0.24 2.69 3.46
C ALA A 100 -0.10 2.05 2.08
N SER A 101 0.28 0.78 2.05
CA SER A 101 0.44 -0.07 0.87
C SER A 101 -0.86 -0.80 0.48
N GLY A 102 -1.84 -0.82 1.38
CA GLY A 102 -3.14 -1.45 1.15
C GLY A 102 -4.23 -0.93 2.08
N PHE A 103 -5.48 -1.19 1.69
CA PHE A 103 -6.67 -0.83 2.46
C PHE A 103 -7.73 -1.91 2.31
N LEU A 104 -8.23 -2.45 3.41
CA LEU A 104 -9.25 -3.48 3.50
C LEU A 104 -10.35 -3.08 4.48
N VAL A 105 -11.53 -3.66 4.32
CA VAL A 105 -12.59 -3.62 5.32
C VAL A 105 -12.57 -4.89 6.19
N LYS A 106 -12.96 -4.79 7.46
CA LYS A 106 -12.92 -5.91 8.41
C LYS A 106 -13.88 -7.07 8.04
N ASP A 107 -14.85 -6.82 7.18
CA ASP A 107 -15.77 -7.83 6.63
C ASP A 107 -15.28 -8.46 5.31
N THR A 108 -14.03 -8.15 4.91
CA THR A 108 -13.36 -8.79 3.77
C THR A 108 -13.30 -10.32 3.98
N GLU A 109 -13.55 -11.06 2.91
CA GLU A 109 -13.46 -12.52 2.93
C GLU A 109 -12.06 -12.99 3.37
N PRO A 110 -11.94 -14.07 4.18
CA PRO A 110 -10.66 -14.59 4.67
C PRO A 110 -9.61 -14.80 3.58
N VAL A 111 -10.03 -15.30 2.42
CA VAL A 111 -9.13 -15.53 1.27
C VAL A 111 -8.53 -14.23 0.74
N ASP A 112 -9.30 -13.16 0.75
CA ASP A 112 -8.84 -11.84 0.26
C ASP A 112 -7.89 -11.17 1.25
N LEU A 113 -8.07 -11.36 2.57
CA LEU A 113 -7.11 -10.90 3.58
C LEU A 113 -5.75 -11.62 3.42
N ILE A 114 -5.76 -12.95 3.28
CA ILE A 114 -4.55 -13.74 3.05
C ILE A 114 -3.85 -13.29 1.75
N ARG A 115 -4.63 -13.12 0.68
CA ARG A 115 -4.12 -12.62 -0.61
C ARG A 115 -3.50 -11.24 -0.46
N ALA A 116 -4.14 -10.34 0.28
CA ALA A 116 -3.64 -8.99 0.53
C ALA A 116 -2.26 -9.00 1.18
N VAL A 117 -2.08 -9.82 2.23
CA VAL A 117 -0.79 -9.97 2.91
C VAL A 117 0.30 -10.43 1.94
N ARG A 118 0.01 -11.44 1.10
CA ARG A 118 0.98 -11.95 0.10
C ARG A 118 1.34 -10.93 -0.97
N VAL A 119 0.34 -10.22 -1.50
CA VAL A 119 0.52 -9.19 -2.53
C VAL A 119 1.38 -8.05 -2.00
N VAL A 120 1.04 -7.56 -0.81
CA VAL A 120 1.72 -6.42 -0.19
C VAL A 120 3.15 -6.80 0.24
N ALA A 121 3.35 -8.00 0.77
CA ALA A 121 4.70 -8.51 1.07
C ALA A 121 5.58 -8.62 -0.18
N GLY A 122 4.98 -8.87 -1.34
CA GLY A 122 5.66 -8.88 -2.65
C GLY A 122 6.03 -7.50 -3.20
N GLY A 123 5.64 -6.41 -2.51
CA GLY A 123 5.87 -5.01 -2.91
C GLY A 123 4.81 -4.49 -3.90
N ASP A 124 3.77 -5.27 -4.20
CA ASP A 124 2.61 -4.80 -4.94
C ASP A 124 1.60 -4.13 -3.98
N ALA A 125 0.70 -3.31 -4.53
CA ALA A 125 -0.35 -2.66 -3.76
C ALA A 125 -1.66 -3.43 -3.91
N LEU A 126 -2.41 -3.55 -2.83
CA LEU A 126 -3.76 -4.08 -2.88
C LEU A 126 -4.77 -3.00 -2.46
N LEU A 127 -5.43 -2.47 -3.46
CA LEU A 127 -6.58 -1.59 -3.27
C LEU A 127 -7.79 -2.27 -3.93
N SER A 128 -8.92 -2.32 -3.23
CA SER A 128 -10.15 -2.79 -3.87
C SER A 128 -10.50 -1.89 -5.07
N PRO A 129 -11.18 -2.39 -6.10
CA PRO A 129 -11.56 -1.58 -7.26
C PRO A 129 -12.32 -0.31 -6.87
N GLY A 130 -13.14 -0.37 -5.81
CA GLY A 130 -13.86 0.79 -5.26
C GLY A 130 -12.91 1.83 -4.66
N VAL A 131 -11.94 1.40 -3.88
CA VAL A 131 -10.89 2.27 -3.29
C VAL A 131 -10.03 2.89 -4.38
N THR A 132 -9.61 2.11 -5.37
CA THR A 132 -8.84 2.61 -6.53
C THR A 132 -9.61 3.69 -7.28
N ARG A 133 -10.89 3.48 -7.59
CA ARG A 133 -11.73 4.48 -8.26
C ARG A 133 -11.83 5.78 -7.46
N ARG A 134 -12.06 5.69 -6.15
CA ARG A 134 -12.19 6.86 -5.25
C ARG A 134 -10.89 7.64 -5.12
N LEU A 135 -9.75 6.94 -5.10
CA LEU A 135 -8.43 7.56 -5.17
C LEU A 135 -8.25 8.37 -6.44
N LEU A 136 -8.60 7.77 -7.57
CA LEU A 136 -8.53 8.40 -8.88
C LEU A 136 -9.44 9.63 -8.95
N GLU A 137 -10.64 9.57 -8.37
CA GLU A 137 -11.57 10.70 -8.30
C GLU A 137 -11.02 11.85 -7.45
N ARG A 138 -10.38 11.57 -6.30
CA ARG A 138 -9.79 12.59 -5.42
C ARG A 138 -8.46 13.16 -5.91
N ALA A 139 -7.59 12.33 -6.44
CA ALA A 139 -6.36 12.81 -7.10
C ALA A 139 -6.73 13.82 -8.20
N ALA A 140 -7.80 13.54 -8.95
CA ALA A 140 -8.30 14.45 -9.96
C ALA A 140 -8.90 15.77 -9.41
N LEU A 141 -9.35 15.83 -8.15
CA LEU A 141 -9.84 17.05 -7.51
C LEU A 141 -8.72 17.88 -6.89
N GLY A 142 -7.63 17.23 -6.41
CA GLY A 142 -6.44 17.88 -5.84
C GLY A 142 -5.48 18.49 -6.85
N MET A 143 -5.60 18.14 -8.13
CA MET A 143 -4.69 18.57 -9.21
C MET A 143 -4.86 20.03 -9.69
N ARG A 144 -5.55 20.88 -8.94
CA ARG A 144 -5.67 22.32 -9.31
C ARG A 144 -4.47 23.16 -8.92
N ASP A 145 -3.57 22.64 -8.08
CA ASP A 145 -2.36 23.37 -7.68
C ASP A 145 -1.10 22.54 -7.97
N ALA A 146 -0.39 22.96 -9.02
CA ALA A 146 0.97 22.60 -9.40
C ALA A 146 1.26 21.13 -9.79
N ALA A 147 1.23 20.84 -11.09
CA ALA A 147 1.94 19.71 -11.69
C ALA A 147 3.44 19.88 -11.46
N ASP A 148 4.02 19.13 -10.52
CA ASP A 148 5.45 19.13 -10.24
C ASP A 148 6.17 18.17 -11.22
N ALA A 149 6.36 18.64 -12.47
CA ALA A 149 7.03 17.89 -13.52
C ALA A 149 8.48 17.53 -13.16
N THR A 150 9.07 18.22 -12.20
CA THR A 150 10.46 17.99 -11.74
C THR A 150 10.61 16.64 -11.03
N ARG A 151 9.55 16.06 -10.49
CA ARG A 151 9.59 14.74 -9.83
C ARG A 151 9.87 13.57 -10.77
N LEU A 152 9.71 13.74 -12.09
CA LEU A 152 9.97 12.68 -13.08
C LEU A 152 11.37 12.78 -13.72
N GLU A 153 12.18 13.76 -13.31
CA GLU A 153 13.56 13.90 -13.77
C GLU A 153 14.35 12.65 -13.36
N GLY A 154 15.01 12.02 -14.35
CA GLY A 154 15.78 10.79 -14.13
C GLY A 154 15.07 9.49 -14.59
N LEU A 155 13.81 9.53 -14.97
CA LEU A 155 13.17 8.42 -15.66
C LEU A 155 13.51 8.45 -17.15
N THR A 156 13.76 7.27 -17.74
CA THR A 156 13.82 7.11 -19.18
C THR A 156 12.42 7.20 -19.79
N GLU A 157 12.32 7.45 -21.11
CA GLU A 157 11.02 7.45 -21.81
C GLU A 157 10.23 6.15 -21.57
N ARG A 158 10.93 5.00 -21.56
CA ARG A 158 10.30 3.70 -21.29
C ARG A 158 9.78 3.56 -19.85
N GLU A 159 10.53 4.06 -18.88
CA GLU A 159 10.10 4.08 -17.48
C GLU A 159 8.92 5.03 -17.29
N THR A 160 8.91 6.17 -17.96
CA THR A 160 7.77 7.11 -17.94
C THR A 160 6.51 6.49 -18.55
N GLU A 161 6.66 5.74 -19.63
CA GLU A 161 5.55 5.01 -20.25
C GLU A 161 4.99 3.93 -19.31
N VAL A 162 5.87 3.15 -18.67
CA VAL A 162 5.48 2.16 -17.65
C VAL A 162 4.81 2.84 -16.46
N LEU A 163 5.36 3.95 -15.94
CA LEU A 163 4.77 4.70 -14.84
C LEU A 163 3.35 5.21 -15.17
N ARG A 164 3.13 5.66 -16.43
CA ARG A 164 1.80 6.06 -16.89
C ARG A 164 0.81 4.89 -16.81
N LEU A 165 1.20 3.70 -17.24
CA LEU A 165 0.35 2.51 -17.18
C LEU A 165 0.10 2.06 -15.73
N VAL A 166 1.09 2.17 -14.85
CA VAL A 166 0.93 1.97 -13.42
C VAL A 166 -0.09 2.95 -12.84
N GLY A 167 0.01 4.24 -13.20
CA GLY A 167 -0.97 5.27 -12.80
C GLY A 167 -2.38 5.00 -13.33
N GLN A 168 -2.52 4.31 -14.45
CA GLN A 168 -3.81 3.85 -14.99
C GLN A 168 -4.34 2.58 -14.30
N GLY A 169 -3.61 2.03 -13.31
CA GLY A 169 -4.04 0.87 -12.53
C GLY A 169 -3.76 -0.49 -13.16
N LEU A 170 -3.00 -0.56 -14.29
CA LEU A 170 -2.68 -1.82 -14.94
C LEU A 170 -1.76 -2.68 -14.06
N THR A 171 -1.98 -3.99 -14.04
CA THR A 171 -1.09 -4.99 -13.44
C THR A 171 0.19 -5.16 -14.26
N ASN A 172 1.21 -5.84 -13.71
CA ASN A 172 2.44 -6.12 -14.46
C ASN A 172 2.18 -6.98 -15.72
N ASP A 173 1.20 -7.88 -15.66
CA ASP A 173 0.83 -8.72 -16.81
C ASP A 173 0.15 -7.88 -17.92
N GLU A 174 -0.76 -6.97 -17.55
CA GLU A 174 -1.41 -6.05 -18.48
C GLU A 174 -0.40 -5.05 -19.10
N ILE A 175 0.54 -4.54 -18.29
CA ILE A 175 1.64 -3.69 -18.79
C ILE A 175 2.50 -4.48 -19.77
N ALA A 176 2.85 -5.74 -19.44
CA ALA A 176 3.62 -6.61 -20.31
C ALA A 176 2.91 -6.83 -21.66
N GLN A 177 1.62 -7.13 -21.64
CA GLN A 177 0.81 -7.27 -22.85
C GLN A 177 0.76 -5.98 -23.68
N ARG A 178 0.52 -4.84 -23.02
CA ARG A 178 0.39 -3.53 -23.67
C ARG A 178 1.68 -3.07 -24.34
N LEU A 179 2.82 -3.41 -23.73
CA LEU A 179 4.14 -2.95 -24.17
C LEU A 179 4.95 -4.02 -24.90
N PHE A 180 4.35 -5.19 -25.16
CA PHE A 180 4.99 -6.34 -25.82
C PHE A 180 6.25 -6.80 -25.07
N LEU A 181 6.16 -6.90 -23.74
CA LEU A 181 7.23 -7.34 -22.84
C LEU A 181 6.87 -8.67 -22.18
N SER A 182 7.85 -9.29 -21.48
CA SER A 182 7.55 -10.34 -20.52
C SER A 182 7.04 -9.75 -19.20
N PRO A 183 6.19 -10.47 -18.42
CA PRO A 183 5.76 -10.01 -17.09
C PRO A 183 6.94 -9.72 -16.15
N LEU A 184 8.01 -10.50 -16.24
CA LEU A 184 9.23 -10.31 -15.48
C LEU A 184 9.94 -8.99 -15.86
N THR A 185 9.95 -8.65 -17.15
CA THR A 185 10.51 -7.38 -17.64
C THR A 185 9.68 -6.19 -17.15
N ALA A 186 8.35 -6.29 -17.21
CA ALA A 186 7.47 -5.25 -16.68
C ALA A 186 7.69 -5.04 -15.17
N LYS A 187 7.76 -6.13 -14.38
CA LYS A 187 8.09 -6.07 -12.95
C LYS A 187 9.45 -5.40 -12.70
N THR A 188 10.46 -5.71 -13.51
CA THR A 188 11.79 -5.09 -13.40
C THR A 188 11.74 -3.58 -13.66
N HIS A 189 10.98 -3.12 -14.65
CA HIS A 189 10.79 -1.68 -14.89
C HIS A 189 10.10 -1.01 -13.71
N VAL A 190 9.01 -1.59 -13.19
CA VAL A 190 8.31 -1.06 -12.02
C VAL A 190 9.25 -0.94 -10.81
N SER A 191 10.06 -1.99 -10.53
CA SER A 191 11.03 -1.95 -9.44
C SER A 191 12.10 -0.86 -9.61
N ARG A 192 12.60 -0.66 -10.82
CA ARG A 192 13.57 0.41 -11.13
C ARG A 192 12.96 1.81 -10.96
N ILE A 193 11.71 1.98 -11.38
CA ILE A 193 10.98 3.25 -11.20
C ILE A 193 10.80 3.53 -9.70
N MET A 194 10.41 2.52 -8.90
CA MET A 194 10.31 2.66 -7.44
C MET A 194 11.63 3.13 -6.83
N GLN A 195 12.76 2.52 -7.22
CA GLN A 195 14.09 2.93 -6.74
C GLN A 195 14.43 4.37 -7.14
N LYS A 196 14.22 4.76 -8.39
CA LYS A 196 14.53 6.10 -8.89
C LYS A 196 13.69 7.20 -8.25
N LEU A 197 12.41 6.93 -8.03
CA LEU A 197 11.47 7.87 -7.41
C LEU A 197 11.41 7.74 -5.88
N GLN A 198 12.23 6.85 -5.30
CA GLN A 198 12.23 6.53 -3.86
C GLN A 198 10.83 6.16 -3.34
N ALA A 199 10.03 5.56 -4.21
CA ALA A 199 8.70 5.09 -3.87
C ALA A 199 8.79 3.78 -3.09
N ARG A 200 8.10 3.70 -1.95
CA ARG A 200 8.11 2.50 -1.09
C ARG A 200 7.39 1.31 -1.72
N ASP A 201 6.36 1.59 -2.50
CA ASP A 201 5.50 0.59 -3.11
C ASP A 201 4.82 1.14 -4.37
N ARG A 202 4.00 0.29 -5.01
CA ARG A 202 3.26 0.62 -6.21
C ARG A 202 2.21 1.71 -6.00
N VAL A 203 1.62 1.83 -4.79
CA VAL A 203 0.64 2.89 -4.50
C VAL A 203 1.30 4.25 -4.63
N GLN A 204 2.53 4.39 -4.11
CA GLN A 204 3.29 5.63 -4.22
C GLN A 204 3.61 5.98 -5.67
N LEU A 205 3.82 5.00 -6.54
CA LEU A 205 3.97 5.24 -7.98
C LEU A 205 2.68 5.78 -8.61
N VAL A 206 1.53 5.21 -8.24
CA VAL A 206 0.22 5.72 -8.69
C VAL A 206 0.05 7.18 -8.26
N VAL A 207 0.27 7.48 -6.98
CA VAL A 207 0.21 8.85 -6.45
C VAL A 207 1.12 9.79 -7.24
N THR A 208 2.39 9.41 -7.41
CA THR A 208 3.37 10.21 -8.17
C THR A 208 2.94 10.45 -9.62
N ALA A 209 2.40 9.43 -10.30
CA ALA A 209 1.92 9.58 -11.68
C ALA A 209 0.77 10.59 -11.81
N TYR A 210 -0.09 10.68 -10.80
CA TYR A 210 -1.15 11.68 -10.75
C TYR A 210 -0.65 13.06 -10.34
N GLU A 211 0.15 13.16 -9.28
CA GLU A 211 0.70 14.44 -8.78
C GLU A 211 1.59 15.13 -9.84
N SER A 212 2.35 14.36 -10.61
CA SER A 212 3.17 14.88 -11.71
C SER A 212 2.37 15.25 -12.98
N GLY A 213 1.06 15.00 -13.00
CA GLY A 213 0.24 15.23 -14.21
C GLY A 213 0.51 14.26 -15.36
N LEU A 214 1.30 13.19 -15.13
CA LEU A 214 1.60 12.16 -16.15
C LEU A 214 0.35 11.40 -16.58
N VAL A 215 -0.62 11.26 -15.69
CA VAL A 215 -1.94 10.65 -15.93
C VAL A 215 -3.01 11.69 -15.66
N ALA A 216 -3.78 12.05 -16.69
CA ALA A 216 -4.94 12.94 -16.59
C ALA A 216 -6.24 12.16 -16.78
N ARG A 217 -7.40 12.73 -16.38
CA ARG A 217 -8.71 12.16 -16.65
C ARG A 217 -8.91 11.92 -18.15
N GLY A 218 -9.19 10.69 -18.51
CA GLY A 218 -9.57 10.32 -19.87
C GLY A 218 -9.88 8.83 -19.94
N TRP A 219 -10.96 8.39 -19.30
CA TRP A 219 -11.57 7.12 -19.62
C TRP A 219 -12.70 7.40 -20.62
N GLN A 220 -12.44 7.13 -21.90
CA GLN A 220 -13.46 6.78 -22.87
C GLN A 220 -13.50 5.29 -23.02
#